data_7eba4457f5a69b27ac643ac1e136ecac
#
_entry.id   7eba4457f5a69b27ac643ac1e136ecac
#
_cell.length_a   1.000
_cell.length_b   1.000
_cell.length_c   1.000
_cell.angle_alpha   90.00
_cell.angle_beta   90.00
_cell.angle_gamma   90.00
#
_symmetry.space_group_name_H-M   'P 1'
#
loop_
_entity.id
_entity.type
_entity.pdbx_description
1 polymer ?
#
loop_
_entity_poly.entity_id
_entity_poly.type
_entity_poly.pdbx_seq_one_letter_code
_entity_poly.pdbx_strand_id
1 'polypeptide(L)'
;MTEYKKSVVSGKLLEPLFSVGNLYVSDFLKKGEKPKGPPCELALGFDPISKAVQLMKQPDASLMWGSMYYYRSAVNPSMRDALKDLAYKTCTSVPEKNKKSVYVDIASNDGYLLSTVDGSKYLRVGIDPSDYPEANTNGDVIIRDYFSAKAFTDAGFKSASRISCAACFYDLNNPEQILKDIYEILETDGLFTLQLSYTPANIMQTELGVICHEHLCYYNLTSLKWLTDRVGFVIKDVELNNVNGGSIRLYLQKKDAPDNYLTPADRDICRIKVDSLLEWEERQGFNSKQAYINFYQRILDLKEQTVEYIKAARSKGKSVWGYGASTKGNTLLQMFGLDHKLIDGIAEKQEVKWGRHTIGTDIPIYSETEMRKVQPDYLLILPWFFRQTFIEREHEYLEKGGVMIFPAPEFSTFALPKAKSAPKTKTKK
;
A
#
# COMPACT_ATOMS: atom_id res chain seq x y z
N MET A 1 -6.49 7.75 -20.58
CA MET A 1 -5.06 7.74 -20.21
C MET A 1 -4.59 9.17 -20.03
N THR A 2 -4.02 9.48 -18.87
CA THR A 2 -3.52 10.83 -18.52
C THR A 2 -2.00 10.84 -18.56
N GLU A 3 -1.40 11.84 -19.20
CA GLU A 3 0.04 12.07 -19.20
C GLU A 3 0.39 13.25 -18.30
N TYR A 4 1.36 13.07 -17.43
CA TYR A 4 1.86 14.09 -16.51
C TYR A 4 3.26 14.53 -16.92
N LYS A 5 3.38 15.73 -17.48
CA LYS A 5 4.67 16.39 -17.70
C LYS A 5 5.10 17.22 -16.49
N LYS A 6 4.11 17.58 -15.65
CA LYS A 6 4.30 18.39 -14.44
C LYS A 6 3.86 17.58 -13.21
N SER A 7 4.54 17.85 -12.11
CA SER A 7 4.15 17.33 -10.81
C SER A 7 2.78 17.84 -10.40
N VAL A 8 1.93 16.94 -9.91
CA VAL A 8 0.65 17.30 -9.27
C VAL A 8 0.86 17.94 -7.90
N VAL A 9 2.08 17.79 -7.34
CA VAL A 9 2.46 18.37 -6.04
C VAL A 9 2.93 19.80 -6.20
N SER A 10 3.97 20.06 -7.03
CA SER A 10 4.56 21.40 -7.16
C SER A 10 4.14 22.19 -8.41
N GLY A 11 3.50 21.53 -9.37
CA GLY A 11 3.18 22.11 -10.69
C GLY A 11 4.39 22.31 -11.61
N LYS A 12 5.60 21.88 -11.20
CA LYS A 12 6.85 22.01 -11.98
C LYS A 12 7.08 20.80 -12.86
N LEU A 13 7.96 20.95 -13.86
CA LEU A 13 8.30 19.85 -14.76
C LEU A 13 8.92 18.69 -13.98
N LEU A 14 8.46 17.48 -14.29
CA LEU A 14 9.03 16.24 -13.79
C LEU A 14 10.31 15.90 -14.54
N GLU A 15 11.30 15.41 -13.82
CA GLU A 15 12.50 14.82 -14.38
C GLU A 15 12.32 13.29 -14.47
N PRO A 16 12.36 12.68 -15.67
CA PRO A 16 12.21 11.24 -15.80
C PRO A 16 13.23 10.46 -14.96
N LEU A 17 12.77 9.38 -14.33
CA LEU A 17 13.61 8.48 -13.53
C LEU A 17 13.83 7.15 -14.25
N PHE A 18 12.78 6.35 -14.34
CA PHE A 18 12.79 5.02 -14.96
C PHE A 18 11.38 4.59 -15.37
N SER A 19 11.31 3.54 -16.18
CA SER A 19 10.06 2.87 -16.55
C SER A 19 10.19 1.38 -16.29
N VAL A 20 9.15 0.77 -15.69
CA VAL A 20 9.07 -0.68 -15.53
C VAL A 20 8.36 -1.36 -16.71
N GLY A 21 7.99 -0.58 -17.73
CA GLY A 21 7.38 -1.07 -18.98
C GLY A 21 5.87 -0.82 -19.07
N ASN A 22 5.27 -1.33 -20.14
CA ASN A 22 3.83 -1.27 -20.36
C ASN A 22 3.15 -2.44 -19.67
N LEU A 23 2.40 -2.15 -18.62
CA LEU A 23 1.70 -3.15 -17.81
C LEU A 23 0.19 -2.88 -17.86
N TYR A 24 -0.59 -3.95 -17.73
CA TYR A 24 -2.04 -3.82 -17.48
C TYR A 24 -2.28 -3.40 -16.03
N VAL A 25 -3.33 -2.62 -15.80
CA VAL A 25 -3.89 -2.43 -14.44
C VAL A 25 -4.22 -3.80 -13.86
N SER A 26 -3.89 -4.03 -12.61
CA SER A 26 -4.08 -5.32 -11.97
C SER A 26 -5.56 -5.74 -11.98
N ASP A 27 -5.84 -6.89 -12.54
CA ASP A 27 -7.17 -7.52 -12.56
C ASP A 27 -7.02 -9.06 -12.64
N PHE A 28 -8.12 -9.76 -12.40
CA PHE A 28 -8.21 -11.21 -12.47
C PHE A 28 -9.35 -11.60 -13.41
N LEU A 29 -9.00 -12.03 -14.60
CA LEU A 29 -9.92 -12.26 -15.71
C LEU A 29 -10.54 -13.66 -15.66
N LYS A 30 -11.80 -13.81 -16.07
CA LYS A 30 -12.36 -15.11 -16.36
C LYS A 30 -11.65 -15.72 -17.57
N LYS A 31 -11.66 -17.03 -17.69
CA LYS A 31 -11.05 -17.72 -18.84
C LYS A 31 -11.66 -17.21 -20.16
N GLY A 32 -10.80 -16.69 -21.04
CA GLY A 32 -11.19 -16.12 -22.33
C GLY A 32 -11.70 -14.68 -22.28
N GLU A 33 -11.79 -14.07 -21.10
CA GLU A 33 -12.11 -12.65 -20.96
C GLU A 33 -10.92 -11.79 -21.42
N LYS A 34 -11.21 -10.71 -22.13
CA LYS A 34 -10.18 -9.76 -22.58
C LYS A 34 -9.98 -8.64 -21.54
N PRO A 35 -8.76 -8.08 -21.42
CA PRO A 35 -8.53 -6.88 -20.64
C PRO A 35 -9.47 -5.74 -21.01
N LYS A 36 -9.99 -5.01 -20.02
CA LYS A 36 -10.91 -3.89 -20.22
C LYS A 36 -10.25 -2.67 -20.89
N GLY A 37 -8.93 -2.56 -20.80
CA GLY A 37 -8.16 -1.48 -21.39
C GLY A 37 -6.79 -1.95 -21.88
N PRO A 38 -6.08 -1.09 -22.65
CA PRO A 38 -4.72 -1.39 -23.08
C PRO A 38 -3.74 -1.33 -21.90
N PRO A 39 -2.53 -1.94 -22.04
CA PRO A 39 -1.47 -1.71 -21.09
C PRO A 39 -1.04 -0.25 -21.10
N CYS A 40 -0.65 0.25 -19.93
CA CYS A 40 -0.16 1.61 -19.74
C CYS A 40 1.28 1.57 -19.25
N GLU A 41 2.10 2.48 -19.76
CA GLU A 41 3.48 2.59 -19.31
C GLU A 41 3.53 3.02 -17.83
N LEU A 42 4.20 2.23 -17.01
CA LEU A 42 4.41 2.52 -15.60
C LEU A 42 5.78 3.19 -15.43
N ALA A 43 5.83 4.48 -15.76
CA ALA A 43 7.02 5.32 -15.71
C ALA A 43 6.94 6.33 -14.57
N LEU A 44 8.06 6.54 -13.89
CA LEU A 44 8.21 7.45 -12.76
C LEU A 44 9.02 8.69 -13.13
N GLY A 45 8.63 9.84 -12.57
CA GLY A 45 9.33 11.09 -12.66
C GLY A 45 9.56 11.71 -11.28
N PHE A 46 10.67 12.40 -11.12
CA PHE A 46 11.06 13.10 -9.90
C PHE A 46 10.67 14.58 -9.98
N ASP A 47 10.09 15.09 -8.94
CA ASP A 47 9.81 16.51 -8.75
C ASP A 47 11.01 17.19 -8.05
N PRO A 48 11.80 18.00 -8.76
CA PRO A 48 12.99 18.60 -8.18
C PRO A 48 12.70 19.66 -7.10
N ILE A 49 11.45 20.12 -7.00
CA ILE A 49 11.05 21.15 -6.04
C ILE A 49 10.52 20.52 -4.75
N SER A 50 9.46 19.72 -4.84
CA SER A 50 8.86 19.09 -3.65
C SER A 50 9.59 17.83 -3.19
N LYS A 51 10.47 17.25 -4.02
CA LYS A 51 11.17 15.98 -3.79
C LYS A 51 10.24 14.75 -3.83
N ALA A 52 8.99 14.91 -4.22
CA ALA A 52 8.10 13.80 -4.49
C ALA A 52 8.48 13.06 -5.76
N VAL A 53 8.11 11.79 -5.84
CA VAL A 53 8.14 11.01 -7.08
C VAL A 53 6.71 10.75 -7.50
N GLN A 54 6.46 10.67 -8.79
CA GLN A 54 5.11 10.48 -9.30
C GLN A 54 5.11 9.67 -10.60
N LEU A 55 3.98 9.03 -10.92
CA LEU A 55 3.74 8.45 -12.23
C LEU A 55 3.72 9.53 -13.30
N MET A 56 4.37 9.25 -14.43
CA MET A 56 4.33 10.11 -15.61
C MET A 56 3.12 9.80 -16.52
N LYS A 57 2.51 8.62 -16.36
CA LYS A 57 1.30 8.21 -17.05
C LYS A 57 0.38 7.45 -16.11
N GLN A 58 -0.91 7.64 -16.27
CA GLN A 58 -1.92 6.91 -15.52
C GLN A 58 -3.05 6.48 -16.45
N PRO A 59 -3.57 5.25 -16.35
CA PRO A 59 -4.73 4.82 -17.10
C PRO A 59 -5.98 5.59 -16.67
N ASP A 60 -7.08 5.36 -17.37
CA ASP A 60 -8.36 5.94 -16.99
C ASP A 60 -8.78 5.47 -15.59
N ALA A 61 -9.32 6.38 -14.77
CA ALA A 61 -9.72 6.10 -13.40
C ALA A 61 -10.74 4.95 -13.30
N SER A 62 -11.61 4.79 -14.30
CA SER A 62 -12.59 3.70 -14.36
C SER A 62 -11.97 2.31 -14.45
N LEU A 63 -10.71 2.20 -14.91
CA LEU A 63 -9.97 0.94 -14.94
C LEU A 63 -9.35 0.60 -13.60
N MET A 64 -9.10 1.60 -12.76
CA MET A 64 -8.46 1.43 -11.44
C MET A 64 -9.49 1.31 -10.31
N TRP A 65 -10.50 2.19 -10.31
CA TRP A 65 -11.46 2.37 -9.22
C TRP A 65 -12.89 1.97 -9.61
N GLY A 66 -13.04 1.09 -10.59
CA GLY A 66 -14.35 0.64 -11.06
C GLY A 66 -15.05 -0.34 -10.09
N SER A 67 -16.21 -0.86 -10.52
CA SER A 67 -17.05 -1.82 -9.77
C SER A 67 -16.36 -3.11 -9.34
N MET A 68 -15.13 -3.34 -9.81
CA MET A 68 -14.30 -4.50 -9.48
C MET A 68 -13.16 -4.16 -8.50
N TYR A 69 -13.23 -3.01 -7.83
CA TYR A 69 -12.30 -2.71 -6.74
C TYR A 69 -12.65 -3.54 -5.51
N TYR A 70 -11.89 -4.62 -5.30
CA TYR A 70 -12.19 -5.61 -4.27
C TYR A 70 -11.56 -5.33 -2.90
N TYR A 71 -10.84 -4.21 -2.75
CA TYR A 71 -10.15 -3.94 -1.50
C TYR A 71 -11.15 -3.58 -0.41
N ARG A 72 -11.12 -4.33 0.70
CA ARG A 72 -11.86 -4.03 1.93
C ARG A 72 -10.90 -3.99 3.10
N SER A 73 -10.92 -2.90 3.82
CA SER A 73 -9.99 -2.64 4.93
C SER A 73 -10.13 -3.65 6.06
N ALA A 74 -11.35 -4.09 6.36
CA ALA A 74 -11.63 -5.02 7.45
C ALA A 74 -11.22 -6.48 7.20
N VAL A 75 -10.85 -6.86 5.98
CA VAL A 75 -10.52 -8.28 5.66
C VAL A 75 -9.19 -8.71 6.28
N ASN A 76 -8.21 -7.81 6.34
CA ASN A 76 -6.88 -8.11 6.87
C ASN A 76 -6.79 -7.75 8.37
N PRO A 77 -6.49 -8.72 9.28
CA PRO A 77 -6.35 -8.44 10.72
C PRO A 77 -5.34 -7.36 11.04
N SER A 78 -4.14 -7.38 10.42
CA SER A 78 -3.11 -6.36 10.67
C SER A 78 -3.55 -4.96 10.21
N MET A 79 -4.37 -4.87 9.16
CA MET A 79 -4.97 -3.60 8.76
C MET A 79 -6.01 -3.12 9.78
N ARG A 80 -6.85 -4.02 10.30
CA ARG A 80 -7.81 -3.67 11.36
C ARG A 80 -7.10 -3.08 12.58
N ASP A 81 -6.02 -3.72 13.05
CA ASP A 81 -5.26 -3.23 14.19
C ASP A 81 -4.63 -1.86 13.92
N ALA A 82 -4.10 -1.66 12.71
CA ALA A 82 -3.52 -0.37 12.30
C ALA A 82 -4.55 0.75 12.23
N LEU A 83 -5.74 0.49 11.71
CA LEU A 83 -6.84 1.48 11.62
C LEU A 83 -7.40 1.80 13.00
N LYS A 84 -7.53 0.80 13.88
CA LYS A 84 -7.92 1.01 15.28
C LYS A 84 -6.91 1.89 16.03
N ASP A 85 -5.61 1.63 15.87
CA ASP A 85 -4.56 2.45 16.46
C ASP A 85 -4.57 3.88 15.90
N LEU A 86 -4.77 4.03 14.59
CA LEU A 86 -4.91 5.36 13.95
C LEU A 86 -6.07 6.14 14.54
N ALA A 87 -7.26 5.54 14.62
CA ALA A 87 -8.45 6.17 15.20
C ALA A 87 -8.23 6.56 16.66
N TYR A 88 -7.69 5.66 17.48
CA TYR A 88 -7.36 5.90 18.88
C TYR A 88 -6.44 7.11 19.05
N LYS A 89 -5.32 7.13 18.34
CA LYS A 89 -4.35 8.24 18.43
C LYS A 89 -4.91 9.55 17.89
N THR A 90 -5.70 9.52 16.82
CA THR A 90 -6.40 10.71 16.31
C THR A 90 -7.34 11.31 17.34
N CYS A 91 -8.02 10.46 18.12
CA CYS A 91 -8.93 10.92 19.18
C CYS A 91 -8.21 11.46 20.42
N THR A 92 -7.06 10.87 20.80
CA THR A 92 -6.41 11.08 22.11
C THR A 92 -5.24 12.06 22.09
N SER A 93 -4.69 12.42 20.93
CA SER A 93 -3.50 13.28 20.83
C SER A 93 -3.77 14.77 21.06
N VAL A 94 -5.02 15.18 21.07
CA VAL A 94 -5.45 16.53 21.51
C VAL A 94 -6.67 16.40 22.43
N PRO A 95 -6.93 17.40 23.31
CA PRO A 95 -8.02 17.31 24.26
C PRO A 95 -9.38 17.02 23.61
N GLU A 96 -10.18 16.23 24.30
CA GLU A 96 -11.57 15.96 23.90
C GLU A 96 -12.44 17.21 24.14
N LYS A 97 -13.49 17.32 23.34
CA LYS A 97 -14.48 18.39 23.51
C LYS A 97 -15.47 18.00 24.62
N ASN A 98 -15.98 19.01 25.32
CA ASN A 98 -17.05 18.82 26.32
C ASN A 98 -18.41 18.43 25.72
N LYS A 99 -18.55 18.49 24.41
CA LYS A 99 -19.73 18.12 23.64
C LYS A 99 -19.37 17.18 22.50
N LYS A 100 -20.33 16.38 22.07
CA LYS A 100 -20.17 15.50 20.89
C LYS A 100 -19.73 16.34 19.69
N SER A 101 -18.62 15.95 19.06
CA SER A 101 -17.99 16.63 17.93
C SER A 101 -17.95 15.72 16.70
N VAL A 102 -17.55 16.25 15.55
CA VAL A 102 -17.50 15.47 14.30
C VAL A 102 -16.12 14.86 14.12
N TYR A 103 -16.10 13.54 13.83
CA TYR A 103 -14.96 12.79 13.33
C TYR A 103 -15.21 12.45 11.85
N VAL A 104 -14.29 12.83 10.95
CA VAL A 104 -14.36 12.51 9.52
C VAL A 104 -13.29 11.49 9.15
N ASP A 105 -13.67 10.45 8.42
CA ASP A 105 -12.73 9.52 7.77
C ASP A 105 -12.82 9.68 6.26
N ILE A 106 -11.72 10.12 5.63
CA ILE A 106 -11.63 10.35 4.19
C ILE A 106 -11.23 9.04 3.51
N ALA A 107 -11.96 8.66 2.46
CA ALA A 107 -11.89 7.36 1.79
C ALA A 107 -12.16 6.23 2.79
N SER A 108 -13.29 6.32 3.49
CA SER A 108 -13.64 5.46 4.63
C SER A 108 -13.87 3.99 4.27
N ASN A 109 -13.95 3.62 2.99
CA ASN A 109 -14.10 2.26 2.47
C ASN A 109 -15.29 1.53 3.14
N ASP A 110 -15.07 0.37 3.77
CA ASP A 110 -16.08 -0.38 4.51
C ASP A 110 -16.43 0.23 5.89
N GLY A 111 -15.86 1.39 6.25
CA GLY A 111 -16.12 2.11 7.48
C GLY A 111 -15.49 1.49 8.73
N TYR A 112 -14.60 0.49 8.59
CA TYR A 112 -14.04 -0.19 9.76
C TYR A 112 -13.36 0.76 10.74
N LEU A 113 -12.60 1.76 10.26
CA LEU A 113 -11.99 2.76 11.13
C LEU A 113 -13.05 3.47 11.98
N LEU A 114 -14.14 3.94 11.36
CA LEU A 114 -15.23 4.62 12.04
C LEU A 114 -15.89 3.75 13.11
N SER A 115 -16.00 2.43 12.90
CA SER A 115 -16.57 1.52 13.89
C SER A 115 -15.76 1.47 15.20
N THR A 116 -14.48 1.86 15.16
CA THR A 116 -13.58 1.87 16.32
C THR A 116 -13.55 3.20 17.07
N VAL A 117 -14.18 4.24 16.49
CA VAL A 117 -14.32 5.56 17.12
C VAL A 117 -15.51 5.57 18.09
N ASP A 118 -15.31 6.15 19.28
CA ASP A 118 -16.35 6.25 20.30
C ASP A 118 -17.54 7.14 19.87
N GLY A 119 -18.63 6.50 19.47
CA GLY A 119 -19.86 7.17 19.01
C GLY A 119 -20.58 7.99 20.08
N SER A 120 -20.23 7.86 21.36
CA SER A 120 -20.75 8.73 22.42
C SER A 120 -20.10 10.11 22.40
N LYS A 121 -18.83 10.20 21.96
CA LYS A 121 -18.02 11.42 21.90
C LYS A 121 -18.02 12.06 20.50
N TYR A 122 -18.15 11.25 19.47
CA TYR A 122 -18.04 11.69 18.08
C TYR A 122 -19.26 11.30 17.25
N LEU A 123 -19.69 12.20 16.38
CA LEU A 123 -20.51 11.87 15.23
C LEU A 123 -19.56 11.41 14.12
N ARG A 124 -19.68 10.14 13.71
CA ARG A 124 -18.75 9.45 12.83
C ARG A 124 -19.20 9.59 11.39
N VAL A 125 -18.48 10.38 10.61
CA VAL A 125 -18.78 10.70 9.21
C VAL A 125 -17.75 10.06 8.30
N GLY A 126 -18.19 9.18 7.40
CA GLY A 126 -17.36 8.63 6.33
C GLY A 126 -17.62 9.36 5.02
N ILE A 127 -16.59 9.59 4.22
CA ILE A 127 -16.71 10.13 2.86
C ILE A 127 -15.99 9.19 1.90
N ASP A 128 -16.75 8.47 1.08
CA ASP A 128 -16.21 7.48 0.14
C ASP A 128 -17.20 7.26 -1.01
N PRO A 129 -16.74 7.26 -2.29
CA PRO A 129 -17.63 7.04 -3.43
C PRO A 129 -18.08 5.58 -3.59
N SER A 130 -17.46 4.63 -2.89
CA SER A 130 -17.80 3.21 -2.97
C SER A 130 -19.13 2.90 -2.26
N ASP A 131 -19.79 1.84 -2.69
CA ASP A 131 -21.07 1.40 -2.13
C ASP A 131 -20.90 0.10 -1.32
N TYR A 132 -20.11 0.16 -0.25
CA TYR A 132 -19.98 -0.95 0.69
C TYR A 132 -21.12 -0.88 1.74
N PRO A 133 -22.01 -1.90 1.81
CA PRO A 133 -23.11 -1.90 2.77
C PRO A 133 -22.67 -1.78 4.23
N GLU A 134 -21.51 -2.37 4.55
CA GLU A 134 -20.94 -2.38 5.91
C GLU A 134 -20.63 -0.96 6.40
N ALA A 135 -20.27 -0.03 5.51
CA ALA A 135 -20.01 1.35 5.88
C ALA A 135 -21.20 2.02 6.58
N ASN A 136 -22.42 1.71 6.15
CA ASN A 136 -23.66 2.29 6.71
C ASN A 136 -23.92 1.87 8.16
N THR A 137 -23.32 0.77 8.62
CA THR A 137 -23.42 0.30 10.01
C THR A 137 -22.22 0.68 10.85
N ASN A 138 -21.09 0.95 10.22
CA ASN A 138 -19.83 1.29 10.87
C ASN A 138 -19.69 2.79 11.17
N GLY A 139 -20.28 3.66 10.34
CA GLY A 139 -20.38 5.11 10.54
C GLY A 139 -21.78 5.53 10.96
N ASP A 140 -21.93 6.76 11.43
CA ASP A 140 -23.24 7.37 11.72
C ASP A 140 -23.83 8.04 10.46
N VAL A 141 -22.95 8.61 9.61
CA VAL A 141 -23.30 9.20 8.30
C VAL A 141 -22.24 8.81 7.27
N ILE A 142 -22.67 8.34 6.10
CA ILE A 142 -21.79 8.06 4.97
C ILE A 142 -22.18 8.96 3.79
N ILE A 143 -21.24 9.80 3.38
CA ILE A 143 -21.36 10.67 2.20
C ILE A 143 -20.80 9.91 1.01
N ARG A 144 -21.68 9.52 0.07
CA ARG A 144 -21.32 8.73 -1.13
C ARG A 144 -20.81 9.65 -2.24
N ASP A 145 -19.63 10.24 -2.01
CA ASP A 145 -18.98 11.14 -2.95
C ASP A 145 -17.46 11.11 -2.76
N TYR A 146 -16.73 11.69 -3.69
CA TYR A 146 -15.33 12.03 -3.48
C TYR A 146 -15.21 13.13 -2.42
N PHE A 147 -14.15 13.03 -1.60
CA PHE A 147 -13.94 14.04 -0.58
C PHE A 147 -13.72 15.44 -1.16
N SER A 148 -14.47 16.41 -0.64
CA SER A 148 -14.29 17.84 -0.80
C SER A 148 -14.94 18.59 0.37
N ALA A 149 -14.50 19.81 0.68
CA ALA A 149 -15.16 20.67 1.68
C ALA A 149 -16.64 20.89 1.29
N LYS A 150 -16.92 21.01 -0.02
CA LYS A 150 -18.28 21.16 -0.53
C LYS A 150 -19.15 19.94 -0.24
N ALA A 151 -18.69 18.72 -0.51
CA ALA A 151 -19.46 17.50 -0.24
C ALA A 151 -19.81 17.39 1.26
N PHE A 152 -18.86 17.75 2.14
CA PHE A 152 -19.07 17.77 3.58
C PHE A 152 -20.10 18.84 4.02
N THR A 153 -20.02 20.05 3.48
CA THR A 153 -20.94 21.15 3.84
C THR A 153 -22.33 20.96 3.25
N ASP A 154 -22.45 20.42 2.04
CA ASP A 154 -23.73 20.07 1.42
C ASP A 154 -24.49 18.99 2.20
N ALA A 155 -23.75 18.11 2.89
CA ALA A 155 -24.33 17.10 3.81
C ALA A 155 -24.77 17.71 5.16
N GLY A 156 -24.67 19.03 5.33
CA GLY A 156 -25.16 19.78 6.50
C GLY A 156 -24.14 19.97 7.64
N PHE A 157 -22.87 19.59 7.42
CA PHE A 157 -21.81 19.77 8.41
C PHE A 157 -21.09 21.10 8.25
N LYS A 158 -20.55 21.66 9.35
CA LYS A 158 -19.83 22.94 9.33
C LYS A 158 -18.32 22.76 9.55
N SER A 159 -17.96 21.89 10.48
CA SER A 159 -16.56 21.66 10.85
C SER A 159 -16.39 20.28 11.48
N ALA A 160 -15.16 19.80 11.52
CA ALA A 160 -14.75 18.54 12.14
C ALA A 160 -13.63 18.78 13.14
N SER A 161 -13.70 18.17 14.32
CA SER A 161 -12.64 18.26 15.32
C SER A 161 -11.52 17.24 15.07
N ARG A 162 -11.84 16.16 14.40
CA ARG A 162 -10.91 15.07 14.03
C ARG A 162 -11.13 14.66 12.58
N ILE A 163 -10.03 14.53 11.86
CA ILE A 163 -10.06 14.03 10.48
C ILE A 163 -8.96 12.97 10.34
N SER A 164 -9.29 11.85 9.71
CA SER A 164 -8.33 10.83 9.30
C SER A 164 -8.35 10.64 7.77
N CYS A 165 -7.18 10.31 7.22
CA CYS A 165 -7.01 9.88 5.84
C CYS A 165 -5.96 8.77 5.82
N ALA A 166 -6.38 7.56 5.49
CA ALA A 166 -5.52 6.38 5.52
C ALA A 166 -5.41 5.73 4.15
N ALA A 167 -4.17 5.61 3.64
CA ALA A 167 -3.82 4.84 2.45
C ALA A 167 -4.57 5.23 1.16
N CYS A 168 -4.89 6.52 0.98
CA CYS A 168 -5.52 7.04 -0.25
C CYS A 168 -4.90 8.35 -0.77
N PHE A 169 -4.17 9.09 0.07
CA PHE A 169 -3.64 10.41 -0.29
C PHE A 169 -2.65 10.37 -1.47
N TYR A 170 -1.93 9.27 -1.64
CA TYR A 170 -0.99 9.07 -2.73
C TYR A 170 -1.68 8.77 -4.09
N ASP A 171 -2.99 8.56 -4.11
CA ASP A 171 -3.77 8.31 -5.32
C ASP A 171 -4.33 9.59 -5.94
N LEU A 172 -4.25 10.72 -5.21
CA LEU A 172 -4.94 11.96 -5.54
C LEU A 172 -4.18 12.78 -6.57
N ASN A 173 -4.90 13.27 -7.58
CA ASN A 173 -4.35 14.10 -8.65
C ASN A 173 -4.31 15.60 -8.33
N ASN A 174 -4.87 16.02 -7.21
CA ASN A 174 -4.84 17.40 -6.72
C ASN A 174 -4.65 17.46 -5.20
N PRO A 175 -3.49 16.99 -4.68
CA PRO A 175 -3.27 16.85 -3.24
C PRO A 175 -3.29 18.20 -2.48
N GLU A 176 -2.88 19.30 -3.11
CA GLU A 176 -2.93 20.63 -2.49
C GLU A 176 -4.39 21.09 -2.27
N GLN A 177 -5.30 20.84 -3.22
CA GLN A 177 -6.72 21.18 -3.05
C GLN A 177 -7.36 20.35 -1.94
N ILE A 178 -7.08 19.05 -1.89
CA ILE A 178 -7.58 18.17 -0.82
C ILE A 178 -7.11 18.67 0.56
N LEU A 179 -5.86 19.08 0.69
CA LEU A 179 -5.37 19.67 1.94
C LEU A 179 -6.05 21.01 2.29
N LYS A 180 -6.36 21.85 1.27
CA LYS A 180 -7.14 23.09 1.47
C LYS A 180 -8.55 22.76 1.94
N ASP A 181 -9.20 21.77 1.36
CA ASP A 181 -10.54 21.35 1.77
C ASP A 181 -10.54 20.80 3.21
N ILE A 182 -9.51 20.00 3.55
CA ILE A 182 -9.31 19.54 4.94
C ILE A 182 -9.08 20.72 5.88
N TYR A 183 -8.23 21.67 5.47
CA TYR A 183 -7.96 22.88 6.27
C TYR A 183 -9.22 23.70 6.50
N GLU A 184 -10.08 23.87 5.49
CA GLU A 184 -11.33 24.59 5.58
C GLU A 184 -12.26 23.98 6.62
N ILE A 185 -12.50 22.67 6.58
CA ILE A 185 -13.47 22.00 7.45
C ILE A 185 -12.90 21.63 8.84
N LEU A 186 -11.59 21.57 9.03
CA LEU A 186 -10.98 21.27 10.31
C LEU A 186 -11.18 22.44 11.29
N GLU A 187 -11.59 22.16 12.53
CA GLU A 187 -11.63 23.16 13.60
C GLU A 187 -10.22 23.69 13.90
N THR A 188 -10.11 24.95 14.40
CA THR A 188 -8.80 25.58 14.68
C THR A 188 -7.96 24.74 15.65
N ASP A 189 -8.59 24.17 16.68
CA ASP A 189 -7.96 23.28 17.67
C ASP A 189 -8.10 21.79 17.33
N GLY A 190 -8.54 21.49 16.10
CA GLY A 190 -8.72 20.13 15.59
C GLY A 190 -7.41 19.43 15.26
N LEU A 191 -7.51 18.13 14.97
CA LEU A 191 -6.38 17.29 14.54
C LEU A 191 -6.71 16.58 13.22
N PHE A 192 -5.82 16.70 12.25
CA PHE A 192 -5.81 15.88 11.04
C PHE A 192 -4.68 14.86 11.12
N THR A 193 -5.02 13.58 10.93
CA THR A 193 -4.05 12.49 10.92
C THR A 193 -4.00 11.86 9.53
N LEU A 194 -2.83 11.89 8.93
CA LEU A 194 -2.55 11.34 7.60
C LEU A 194 -1.63 10.14 7.72
N GLN A 195 -2.07 8.97 7.25
CA GLN A 195 -1.21 7.78 7.15
C GLN A 195 -1.14 7.28 5.72
N LEU A 196 0.07 7.07 5.22
CA LEU A 196 0.30 6.60 3.85
C LEU A 196 1.61 5.82 3.72
N SER A 197 1.78 5.16 2.56
CA SER A 197 3.01 4.45 2.22
C SER A 197 4.21 5.41 2.23
N TYR A 198 5.30 5.01 2.90
CA TYR A 198 6.50 5.82 3.08
C TYR A 198 7.58 5.39 2.10
N THR A 199 7.83 6.23 1.10
CA THR A 199 8.72 5.91 -0.01
C THR A 199 10.15 5.53 0.42
N PRO A 200 10.80 6.21 1.38
CA PRO A 200 12.11 5.78 1.87
C PRO A 200 12.12 4.35 2.43
N ALA A 201 11.10 3.95 3.21
CA ALA A 201 11.00 2.59 3.74
C ALA A 201 10.83 1.57 2.60
N ASN A 202 9.99 1.88 1.60
CA ASN A 202 9.78 1.02 0.44
C ASN A 202 11.05 0.85 -0.40
N ILE A 203 11.82 1.93 -0.60
CA ILE A 203 13.10 1.90 -1.31
C ILE A 203 14.10 1.03 -0.56
N MET A 204 14.22 1.18 0.76
CA MET A 204 15.15 0.41 1.59
C MET A 204 14.82 -1.09 1.58
N GLN A 205 13.55 -1.45 1.57
CA GLN A 205 13.08 -2.83 1.53
C GLN A 205 12.95 -3.40 0.12
N THR A 206 13.31 -2.66 -0.90
CA THR A 206 13.10 -3.01 -2.32
C THR A 206 11.67 -3.48 -2.58
N GLU A 207 10.69 -2.76 -1.98
CA GLU A 207 9.26 -3.06 -2.10
C GLU A 207 8.72 -2.55 -3.45
N LEU A 208 8.96 -3.32 -4.50
CA LEU A 208 8.54 -2.95 -5.86
C LEU A 208 7.01 -2.95 -6.03
N GLY A 209 6.29 -3.70 -5.22
CA GLY A 209 4.84 -3.82 -5.33
C GLY A 209 4.06 -2.56 -4.98
N VAL A 210 4.72 -1.52 -4.45
CA VAL A 210 4.11 -0.20 -4.28
C VAL A 210 4.03 0.57 -5.59
N ILE A 211 4.85 0.21 -6.60
CA ILE A 211 4.81 0.82 -7.93
C ILE A 211 3.68 0.15 -8.72
N CYS A 212 2.54 0.82 -8.80
CA CYS A 212 1.36 0.37 -9.52
C CYS A 212 0.62 1.57 -10.11
N HIS A 213 -0.33 1.33 -10.99
CA HIS A 213 -1.06 2.40 -11.67
C HIS A 213 -1.99 3.20 -10.76
N GLU A 214 -2.43 2.60 -9.68
CA GLU A 214 -3.30 3.20 -8.68
C GLU A 214 -2.58 4.27 -7.86
N HIS A 215 -1.29 4.07 -7.56
CA HIS A 215 -0.49 4.98 -6.76
C HIS A 215 0.14 6.08 -7.62
N LEU A 216 -0.51 7.25 -7.68
CA LEU A 216 -0.02 8.37 -8.49
C LEU A 216 1.26 8.99 -7.94
N CYS A 217 1.35 9.18 -6.60
CA CYS A 217 2.45 9.87 -5.93
C CYS A 217 3.17 8.98 -4.93
N TYR A 218 4.46 9.21 -4.77
CA TYR A 218 5.35 8.51 -3.83
C TYR A 218 6.01 9.56 -2.95
N TYR A 219 5.57 9.61 -1.69
CA TYR A 219 5.93 10.66 -0.75
C TYR A 219 7.02 10.23 0.23
N ASN A 220 7.93 11.16 0.53
CA ASN A 220 8.77 11.18 1.71
C ASN A 220 8.29 12.30 2.66
N LEU A 221 8.85 12.42 3.86
CA LEU A 221 8.46 13.46 4.81
C LEU A 221 8.76 14.87 4.27
N THR A 222 9.87 15.02 3.57
CA THR A 222 10.27 16.29 2.92
C THR A 222 9.19 16.80 1.97
N SER A 223 8.66 15.94 1.10
CA SER A 223 7.61 16.30 0.15
C SER A 223 6.27 16.57 0.82
N LEU A 224 5.92 15.81 1.85
CA LEU A 224 4.71 16.02 2.64
C LEU A 224 4.79 17.34 3.40
N LYS A 225 5.94 17.64 4.03
CA LYS A 225 6.16 18.92 4.70
C LYS A 225 6.06 20.10 3.74
N TRP A 226 6.70 19.99 2.56
CA TRP A 226 6.61 21.02 1.52
C TRP A 226 5.14 21.34 1.16
N LEU A 227 4.33 20.30 1.02
CA LEU A 227 2.92 20.43 0.63
C LEU A 227 2.05 20.97 1.77
N THR A 228 2.22 20.45 2.99
CA THR A 228 1.43 20.84 4.17
C THR A 228 1.72 22.26 4.63
N ASP A 229 2.99 22.69 4.60
CA ASP A 229 3.39 24.07 4.95
C ASP A 229 2.73 25.10 4.03
N ARG A 230 2.57 24.80 2.73
CA ARG A 230 1.94 25.70 1.73
C ARG A 230 0.46 25.95 2.02
N VAL A 231 -0.21 25.00 2.63
CA VAL A 231 -1.63 25.12 3.00
C VAL A 231 -1.81 25.77 4.38
N GLY A 232 -0.75 25.79 5.19
CA GLY A 232 -0.78 26.38 6.54
C GLY A 232 -0.95 25.35 7.65
N PHE A 233 -0.67 24.08 7.38
CA PHE A 233 -0.55 23.04 8.41
C PHE A 233 0.86 23.03 9.02
N VAL A 234 0.92 22.56 10.27
CA VAL A 234 2.16 22.23 10.98
C VAL A 234 2.14 20.75 11.31
N ILE A 235 3.20 20.03 10.96
CA ILE A 235 3.42 18.65 11.38
C ILE A 235 3.83 18.66 12.85
N LYS A 236 2.95 18.23 13.73
CA LYS A 236 3.17 18.19 15.19
C LYS A 236 3.96 16.94 15.60
N ASP A 237 3.77 15.83 14.89
CA ASP A 237 4.44 14.56 15.17
C ASP A 237 4.51 13.69 13.92
N VAL A 238 5.42 12.71 13.95
CA VAL A 238 5.59 11.69 12.92
C VAL A 238 5.82 10.32 13.55
N GLU A 239 5.18 9.30 12.99
CA GLU A 239 5.40 7.90 13.34
C GLU A 239 5.68 7.07 12.09
N LEU A 240 6.62 6.13 12.19
CA LEU A 240 6.85 5.10 11.20
C LEU A 240 6.26 3.77 11.70
N ASN A 241 5.65 3.01 10.80
CA ASN A 241 5.11 1.69 11.11
C ASN A 241 5.25 0.74 9.91
N ASN A 242 5.00 -0.55 10.14
CA ASN A 242 5.20 -1.60 9.13
C ASN A 242 3.95 -1.88 8.27
N VAL A 243 2.93 -1.05 8.35
CA VAL A 243 1.71 -1.24 7.54
C VAL A 243 2.06 -1.14 6.06
N ASN A 244 1.54 -2.08 5.27
CA ASN A 244 1.73 -2.14 3.81
C ASN A 244 3.19 -2.13 3.33
N GLY A 245 4.13 -2.63 4.14
CA GLY A 245 5.56 -2.66 3.79
C GLY A 245 6.32 -1.41 4.20
N GLY A 246 5.74 -0.57 5.04
CA GLY A 246 6.32 0.65 5.59
C GLY A 246 5.47 1.88 5.30
N SER A 247 4.93 2.47 6.36
CA SER A 247 4.08 3.66 6.29
C SER A 247 4.59 4.75 7.21
N ILE A 248 4.27 5.98 6.85
CA ILE A 248 4.43 7.17 7.67
C ILE A 248 3.05 7.66 8.11
N ARG A 249 2.95 8.08 9.37
CA ARG A 249 1.79 8.74 9.93
C ARG A 249 2.17 10.13 10.39
N LEU A 250 1.43 11.15 9.96
CA LEU A 250 1.60 12.54 10.34
C LEU A 250 0.42 13.00 11.18
N TYR A 251 0.71 13.77 12.21
CA TYR A 251 -0.27 14.47 13.02
C TYR A 251 -0.16 15.97 12.72
N LEU A 252 -1.24 16.54 12.18
CA LEU A 252 -1.25 17.86 11.58
C LEU A 252 -2.27 18.76 12.28
N GLN A 253 -1.85 19.97 12.63
CA GLN A 253 -2.72 21.03 13.10
C GLN A 253 -2.57 22.27 12.23
N LYS A 254 -3.57 23.15 12.27
CA LYS A 254 -3.43 24.47 11.66
C LYS A 254 -2.30 25.25 12.33
N LYS A 255 -1.63 26.13 11.60
CA LYS A 255 -0.50 26.92 12.11
C LYS A 255 -0.90 27.83 13.29
N ASP A 256 -2.14 28.30 13.29
CA ASP A 256 -2.74 29.15 14.33
C ASP A 256 -3.48 28.33 15.42
N ALA A 257 -3.37 27.02 15.41
CA ALA A 257 -3.93 26.17 16.44
C ALA A 257 -3.30 26.46 17.81
N PRO A 258 -4.09 26.33 18.90
CA PRO A 258 -3.53 26.42 20.25
C PRO A 258 -2.50 25.30 20.44
N ASP A 259 -1.52 25.54 21.30
CA ASP A 259 -0.48 24.56 21.62
C ASP A 259 -1.01 23.48 22.57
N ASN A 260 -1.87 22.62 22.04
CA ASN A 260 -2.63 21.61 22.80
C ASN A 260 -2.34 20.17 22.36
N TYR A 261 -1.34 19.94 21.46
CA TYR A 261 -0.96 18.61 21.04
C TYR A 261 -0.12 17.93 22.12
N LEU A 262 -0.64 16.88 22.74
CA LEU A 262 0.00 16.14 23.83
C LEU A 262 0.44 17.04 25.02
N THR A 263 1.36 16.54 25.84
CA THR A 263 1.96 17.35 26.92
C THR A 263 3.12 18.22 26.40
N PRO A 264 3.55 19.27 27.10
CA PRO A 264 4.69 20.08 26.71
C PRO A 264 5.98 19.26 26.50
N ALA A 265 6.28 18.30 27.38
CA ALA A 265 7.46 17.45 27.28
C ALA A 265 7.40 16.55 26.04
N ASP A 266 6.22 15.98 25.73
CA ASP A 266 6.04 15.13 24.55
C ASP A 266 6.19 15.95 23.25
N ARG A 267 5.76 17.20 23.24
CA ARG A 267 5.87 18.09 22.05
C ARG A 267 7.31 18.34 21.63
N ASP A 268 8.22 18.52 22.57
CA ASP A 268 9.65 18.66 22.23
C ASP A 268 10.22 17.39 21.62
N ILE A 269 9.85 16.24 22.16
CA ILE A 269 10.21 14.93 21.59
C ILE A 269 9.65 14.77 20.18
N CYS A 270 8.39 15.11 19.96
CA CYS A 270 7.73 15.03 18.65
C CYS A 270 8.40 15.94 17.62
N ARG A 271 8.76 17.17 18.00
CA ARG A 271 9.51 18.08 17.12
C ARG A 271 10.87 17.50 16.74
N ILE A 272 11.61 16.95 17.70
CA ILE A 272 12.91 16.31 17.46
C ILE A 272 12.74 15.12 16.49
N LYS A 273 11.68 14.31 16.62
CA LYS A 273 11.40 13.19 15.67
C LYS A 273 11.21 13.71 14.25
N VAL A 274 10.41 14.77 14.06
CA VAL A 274 10.17 15.36 12.74
C VAL A 274 11.47 15.87 12.13
N ASP A 275 12.23 16.68 12.89
CA ASP A 275 13.48 17.28 12.42
C ASP A 275 14.53 16.20 12.11
N SER A 276 14.67 15.21 12.99
CA SER A 276 15.62 14.10 12.80
C SER A 276 15.29 13.24 11.58
N LEU A 277 14.00 13.03 11.29
CA LEU A 277 13.59 12.25 10.13
C LEU A 277 13.85 13.02 8.82
N LEU A 278 13.61 14.34 8.81
CA LEU A 278 13.96 15.20 7.66
C LEU A 278 15.47 15.20 7.39
N GLU A 279 16.30 15.37 8.43
CA GLU A 279 17.75 15.29 8.32
C GLU A 279 18.22 13.91 7.84
N TRP A 280 17.57 12.84 8.31
CA TRP A 280 17.90 11.50 7.89
C TRP A 280 17.57 11.28 6.40
N GLU A 281 16.40 11.74 5.92
CA GLU A 281 16.05 11.67 4.49
C GLU A 281 17.09 12.36 3.61
N GLU A 282 17.53 13.55 4.02
CA GLU A 282 18.56 14.30 3.29
C GLU A 282 19.90 13.56 3.28
N ARG A 283 20.38 13.11 4.45
CA ARG A 283 21.66 12.38 4.57
C ARG A 283 21.66 11.05 3.81
N GLN A 284 20.52 10.37 3.72
CA GLN A 284 20.37 9.12 2.96
C GLN A 284 20.15 9.36 1.46
N GLY A 285 20.01 10.61 1.03
CA GLY A 285 19.84 11.00 -0.36
C GLY A 285 18.45 10.75 -0.93
N PHE A 286 17.42 10.53 -0.09
CA PHE A 286 16.04 10.32 -0.55
C PHE A 286 15.43 11.56 -1.22
N ASN A 287 16.06 12.72 -1.07
CA ASN A 287 15.71 13.97 -1.73
C ASN A 287 16.40 14.14 -3.10
N SER A 288 17.00 13.07 -3.64
CA SER A 288 17.70 13.06 -4.93
C SER A 288 17.22 11.91 -5.82
N LYS A 289 17.42 12.06 -7.13
CA LYS A 289 17.11 11.01 -8.11
C LYS A 289 17.92 9.72 -7.91
N GLN A 290 19.14 9.85 -7.37
CA GLN A 290 20.05 8.71 -7.29
C GLN A 290 19.51 7.58 -6.40
N ALA A 291 18.81 7.89 -5.31
CA ALA A 291 18.18 6.88 -4.46
C ALA A 291 17.19 6.02 -5.25
N TYR A 292 16.40 6.63 -6.13
CA TYR A 292 15.40 5.96 -6.95
C TYR A 292 16.02 5.17 -8.11
N ILE A 293 17.09 5.70 -8.71
CA ILE A 293 17.85 4.97 -9.75
C ILE A 293 18.49 3.72 -9.15
N ASN A 294 19.11 3.83 -7.98
CA ASN A 294 19.69 2.68 -7.27
C ASN A 294 18.62 1.65 -6.85
N PHE A 295 17.45 2.11 -6.45
CA PHE A 295 16.31 1.23 -6.16
C PHE A 295 15.88 0.46 -7.41
N TYR A 296 15.74 1.14 -8.55
CA TYR A 296 15.39 0.47 -9.80
C TYR A 296 16.44 -0.56 -10.23
N GLN A 297 17.73 -0.25 -10.07
CA GLN A 297 18.78 -1.23 -10.36
C GLN A 297 18.64 -2.49 -9.49
N ARG A 298 18.40 -2.35 -8.18
CA ARG A 298 18.15 -3.51 -7.31
C ARG A 298 16.93 -4.33 -7.76
N ILE A 299 15.88 -3.68 -8.26
CA ILE A 299 14.73 -4.40 -8.82
C ILE A 299 15.11 -5.20 -10.07
N LEU A 300 15.95 -4.65 -10.95
CA LEU A 300 16.44 -5.35 -12.13
C LEU A 300 17.29 -6.58 -11.75
N ASP A 301 18.16 -6.43 -10.75
CA ASP A 301 18.98 -7.53 -10.23
C ASP A 301 18.10 -8.64 -9.62
N LEU A 302 17.05 -8.30 -8.86
CA LEU A 302 16.07 -9.25 -8.31
C LEU A 302 15.27 -9.95 -9.41
N LYS A 303 14.88 -9.22 -10.45
CA LYS A 303 14.21 -9.76 -11.63
C LYS A 303 15.10 -10.83 -12.30
N GLU A 304 16.34 -10.49 -12.60
CA GLU A 304 17.28 -11.41 -13.24
C GLU A 304 17.44 -12.68 -12.40
N GLN A 305 17.78 -12.57 -11.12
CA GLN A 305 17.96 -13.70 -10.22
C GLN A 305 16.71 -14.59 -10.12
N THR A 306 15.53 -13.97 -9.98
CA THR A 306 14.26 -14.71 -9.86
C THR A 306 13.94 -15.47 -11.16
N VAL A 307 14.05 -14.78 -12.30
CA VAL A 307 13.69 -15.36 -13.60
C VAL A 307 14.66 -16.47 -13.98
N GLU A 308 15.97 -16.27 -13.79
CA GLU A 308 16.97 -17.31 -14.08
C GLU A 308 16.79 -18.55 -13.20
N TYR A 309 16.52 -18.36 -11.90
CA TYR A 309 16.25 -19.47 -11.00
C TYR A 309 15.03 -20.28 -11.43
N ILE A 310 13.93 -19.61 -11.77
CA ILE A 310 12.69 -20.27 -12.23
C ILE A 310 12.93 -20.98 -13.57
N LYS A 311 13.60 -20.36 -14.55
CA LYS A 311 13.95 -20.99 -15.82
C LYS A 311 14.82 -22.24 -15.62
N ALA A 312 15.81 -22.17 -14.73
CA ALA A 312 16.65 -23.30 -14.38
C ALA A 312 15.87 -24.44 -13.69
N ALA A 313 14.86 -24.13 -12.89
CA ALA A 313 13.96 -25.13 -12.33
C ALA A 313 13.11 -25.78 -13.43
N ARG A 314 12.51 -24.98 -14.31
CA ARG A 314 11.68 -25.47 -15.43
C ARG A 314 12.47 -26.35 -16.42
N SER A 315 13.72 -26.00 -16.72
CA SER A 315 14.59 -26.84 -17.60
C SER A 315 14.88 -28.23 -17.03
N LYS A 316 14.75 -28.39 -15.70
CA LYS A 316 14.88 -29.69 -15.01
C LYS A 316 13.53 -30.40 -14.83
N GLY A 317 12.48 -29.96 -15.52
CA GLY A 317 11.14 -30.52 -15.42
C GLY A 317 10.43 -30.26 -14.08
N LYS A 318 10.87 -29.24 -13.29
CA LYS A 318 10.29 -28.89 -12.02
C LYS A 318 9.07 -28.01 -12.18
N SER A 319 8.04 -28.25 -11.35
CA SER A 319 6.83 -27.42 -11.28
C SER A 319 7.05 -26.18 -10.42
N VAL A 320 6.51 -25.04 -10.88
CA VAL A 320 6.60 -23.76 -10.15
C VAL A 320 5.20 -23.16 -10.06
N TRP A 321 4.76 -22.88 -8.84
CA TRP A 321 3.51 -22.16 -8.59
C TRP A 321 3.79 -20.82 -7.91
N GLY A 322 2.90 -19.83 -8.15
CA GLY A 322 2.82 -18.62 -7.35
C GLY A 322 1.97 -18.86 -6.11
N TYR A 323 2.13 -18.01 -5.08
CA TYR A 323 1.30 -18.01 -3.91
C TYR A 323 0.85 -16.58 -3.57
N GLY A 324 -0.47 -16.34 -3.49
CA GLY A 324 -1.11 -15.07 -3.21
C GLY A 324 -1.34 -14.20 -4.46
N ALA A 325 -2.53 -14.30 -5.06
CA ALA A 325 -2.94 -13.48 -6.20
C ALA A 325 -3.34 -12.07 -5.71
N SER A 326 -2.36 -11.17 -5.60
CA SER A 326 -2.55 -9.78 -5.18
C SER A 326 -2.26 -8.80 -6.31
N THR A 327 -2.72 -7.54 -6.20
CA THR A 327 -2.37 -6.44 -7.11
C THR A 327 -0.85 -6.29 -7.24
N LYS A 328 -0.15 -6.23 -6.11
CA LYS A 328 1.31 -6.16 -6.06
C LYS A 328 1.99 -7.35 -6.74
N GLY A 329 1.49 -8.56 -6.48
CA GLY A 329 1.99 -9.78 -7.12
C GLY A 329 1.79 -9.78 -8.64
N ASN A 330 0.64 -9.29 -9.10
CA ASN A 330 0.35 -9.20 -10.53
C ASN A 330 1.28 -8.20 -11.25
N THR A 331 1.59 -7.07 -10.62
CA THR A 331 2.60 -6.11 -11.11
C THR A 331 3.99 -6.77 -11.23
N LEU A 332 4.42 -7.50 -10.19
CA LEU A 332 5.70 -8.24 -10.21
C LEU A 332 5.74 -9.26 -11.35
N LEU A 333 4.70 -10.08 -11.50
CA LEU A 333 4.64 -11.10 -12.56
C LEU A 333 4.76 -10.49 -13.94
N GLN A 334 4.01 -9.42 -14.22
CA GLN A 334 4.09 -8.71 -15.51
C GLN A 334 5.49 -8.10 -15.72
N MET A 335 6.02 -7.38 -14.73
CA MET A 335 7.32 -6.72 -14.80
C MET A 335 8.46 -7.71 -14.99
N PHE A 336 8.41 -8.88 -14.34
CA PHE A 336 9.44 -9.91 -14.45
C PHE A 336 9.26 -10.78 -15.70
N GLY A 337 8.11 -10.72 -16.38
CA GLY A 337 7.79 -11.58 -17.52
C GLY A 337 7.57 -13.03 -17.11
N LEU A 338 7.03 -13.25 -15.92
CA LEU A 338 6.67 -14.57 -15.39
C LEU A 338 5.23 -14.89 -15.79
N ASP A 339 5.06 -15.60 -16.87
CA ASP A 339 3.76 -15.98 -17.44
C ASP A 339 3.39 -17.45 -17.16
N HIS A 340 2.26 -17.90 -17.70
CA HIS A 340 1.75 -19.26 -17.60
C HIS A 340 2.69 -20.34 -18.18
N LYS A 341 3.73 -19.99 -18.94
CA LYS A 341 4.74 -20.95 -19.44
C LYS A 341 5.80 -21.27 -18.39
N LEU A 342 6.00 -20.35 -17.46
CA LEU A 342 6.97 -20.50 -16.37
C LEU A 342 6.31 -20.83 -15.03
N ILE A 343 5.07 -20.39 -14.81
CA ILE A 343 4.29 -20.56 -13.57
C ILE A 343 3.03 -21.35 -13.91
N ASP A 344 2.89 -22.53 -13.32
CA ASP A 344 1.80 -23.48 -13.63
C ASP A 344 0.44 -23.04 -13.03
N GLY A 345 0.44 -22.26 -11.96
CA GLY A 345 -0.77 -21.76 -11.29
C GLY A 345 -0.43 -20.87 -10.10
N ILE A 346 -1.42 -20.19 -9.53
CA ILE A 346 -1.29 -19.40 -8.32
C ILE A 346 -2.27 -19.90 -7.26
N ALA A 347 -1.77 -20.23 -6.07
CA ALA A 347 -2.59 -20.52 -4.90
C ALA A 347 -3.14 -19.24 -4.29
N GLU A 348 -4.45 -19.18 -4.04
CA GLU A 348 -5.12 -18.01 -3.48
C GLU A 348 -6.17 -18.43 -2.42
N LYS A 349 -6.25 -17.62 -1.36
CA LYS A 349 -7.21 -17.83 -0.28
C LYS A 349 -8.62 -17.36 -0.64
N GLN A 350 -8.75 -16.27 -1.41
CA GLN A 350 -10.02 -15.65 -1.73
C GLN A 350 -10.73 -16.43 -2.86
N GLU A 351 -11.84 -17.09 -2.52
CA GLU A 351 -12.63 -17.91 -3.43
C GLU A 351 -13.11 -17.15 -4.69
N VAL A 352 -13.42 -15.87 -4.55
CA VAL A 352 -13.87 -15.02 -5.68
C VAL A 352 -12.85 -14.94 -6.83
N LYS A 353 -11.59 -15.28 -6.59
CA LYS A 353 -10.53 -15.29 -7.61
C LYS A 353 -10.27 -16.68 -8.21
N TRP A 354 -10.81 -17.75 -7.64
CA TRP A 354 -10.59 -19.10 -8.15
C TRP A 354 -11.20 -19.30 -9.55
N GLY A 355 -10.50 -20.02 -10.41
CA GLY A 355 -10.87 -20.23 -11.81
C GLY A 355 -10.65 -19.00 -12.71
N ARG A 356 -10.09 -17.90 -12.17
CA ARG A 356 -9.68 -16.74 -12.95
C ARG A 356 -8.22 -16.86 -13.34
N HIS A 357 -7.75 -15.89 -14.13
CA HIS A 357 -6.37 -15.80 -14.63
C HIS A 357 -5.80 -14.42 -14.32
N THR A 358 -4.51 -14.33 -14.09
CA THR A 358 -3.79 -13.06 -13.95
C THR A 358 -3.74 -12.32 -15.27
N ILE A 359 -4.06 -11.01 -15.25
CA ILE A 359 -4.00 -10.16 -16.44
C ILE A 359 -2.55 -10.00 -16.92
N GLY A 360 -2.35 -10.04 -18.23
CA GLY A 360 -1.03 -9.84 -18.86
C GLY A 360 -0.09 -11.05 -18.79
N THR A 361 -0.32 -11.99 -17.89
CA THR A 361 0.54 -13.19 -17.71
C THR A 361 -0.21 -14.52 -17.85
N ASP A 362 -1.56 -14.47 -17.87
CA ASP A 362 -2.47 -15.60 -18.12
C ASP A 362 -2.23 -16.82 -17.21
N ILE A 363 -1.82 -16.59 -15.95
CA ILE A 363 -1.58 -17.68 -15.00
C ILE A 363 -2.90 -18.02 -14.31
N PRO A 364 -3.34 -19.30 -14.31
CA PRO A 364 -4.58 -19.71 -13.67
C PRO A 364 -4.49 -19.65 -12.13
N ILE A 365 -5.60 -19.29 -11.48
CA ILE A 365 -5.69 -19.12 -10.03
C ILE A 365 -6.51 -20.27 -9.45
N TYR A 366 -5.98 -20.93 -8.44
CA TYR A 366 -6.53 -22.07 -7.77
C TYR A 366 -6.67 -21.84 -6.26
N SER A 367 -7.39 -22.71 -5.58
CA SER A 367 -7.42 -22.71 -4.12
C SER A 367 -6.07 -23.18 -3.54
N GLU A 368 -5.77 -22.75 -2.30
CA GLU A 368 -4.63 -23.28 -1.54
C GLU A 368 -4.72 -24.81 -1.35
N THR A 369 -5.96 -25.34 -1.24
CA THR A 369 -6.20 -26.78 -1.11
C THR A 369 -5.79 -27.54 -2.37
N GLU A 370 -6.02 -26.99 -3.56
CA GLU A 370 -5.57 -27.59 -4.81
C GLU A 370 -4.05 -27.57 -4.93
N MET A 371 -3.42 -26.46 -4.57
CA MET A 371 -1.95 -26.37 -4.54
C MET A 371 -1.35 -27.42 -3.61
N ARG A 372 -1.89 -27.62 -2.41
CA ARG A 372 -1.42 -28.63 -1.45
C ARG A 372 -1.61 -30.08 -1.95
N LYS A 373 -2.61 -30.34 -2.79
CA LYS A 373 -2.80 -31.65 -3.46
C LYS A 373 -1.78 -31.86 -4.57
N VAL A 374 -1.51 -30.81 -5.38
CA VAL A 374 -0.53 -30.85 -6.47
C VAL A 374 0.89 -30.99 -5.95
N GLN A 375 1.19 -30.41 -4.79
CA GLN A 375 2.51 -30.38 -4.16
C GLN A 375 3.60 -29.91 -5.15
N PRO A 376 3.55 -28.66 -5.66
CA PRO A 376 4.55 -28.18 -6.63
C PRO A 376 5.96 -28.22 -6.02
N ASP A 377 6.99 -28.37 -6.87
CA ASP A 377 8.38 -28.36 -6.41
C ASP A 377 8.77 -27.00 -5.79
N TYR A 378 8.25 -25.91 -6.37
CA TYR A 378 8.56 -24.54 -5.94
C TYR A 378 7.31 -23.67 -5.78
N LEU A 379 7.32 -22.84 -4.72
CA LEU A 379 6.32 -21.79 -4.49
C LEU A 379 6.98 -20.40 -4.52
N LEU A 380 6.67 -19.60 -5.54
CA LEU A 380 7.02 -18.18 -5.60
C LEU A 380 6.06 -17.39 -4.73
N ILE A 381 6.55 -16.89 -3.62
CA ILE A 381 5.74 -16.13 -2.64
C ILE A 381 5.61 -14.68 -3.11
N LEU A 382 4.44 -14.33 -3.65
CA LEU A 382 4.18 -13.01 -4.20
C LEU A 382 4.02 -11.93 -3.11
N PRO A 383 3.34 -12.17 -1.95
CA PRO A 383 3.35 -11.26 -0.82
C PRO A 383 4.52 -11.56 0.13
N TRP A 384 5.76 -11.42 -0.35
CA TRP A 384 7.01 -11.81 0.34
C TRP A 384 7.23 -11.16 1.71
N PHE A 385 6.63 -10.01 1.98
CA PHE A 385 6.71 -9.34 3.28
C PHE A 385 6.02 -10.13 4.42
N PHE A 386 5.18 -11.12 4.11
CA PHE A 386 4.62 -12.07 5.08
C PHE A 386 5.41 -13.39 5.15
N ARG A 387 6.71 -13.35 4.83
CA ARG A 387 7.61 -14.53 4.75
C ARG A 387 7.37 -15.53 5.89
N GLN A 388 7.44 -15.07 7.14
CA GLN A 388 7.32 -15.94 8.30
C GLN A 388 5.96 -16.64 8.37
N THR A 389 4.89 -15.90 8.10
CA THR A 389 3.52 -16.44 8.07
C THR A 389 3.36 -17.56 7.03
N PHE A 390 3.98 -17.41 5.84
CA PHE A 390 3.92 -18.47 4.81
C PHE A 390 4.74 -19.69 5.19
N ILE A 391 5.90 -19.53 5.78
CA ILE A 391 6.75 -20.65 6.25
C ILE A 391 6.01 -21.46 7.31
N GLU A 392 5.38 -20.81 8.27
CA GLU A 392 4.61 -21.47 9.33
C GLU A 392 3.36 -22.16 8.78
N ARG A 393 2.61 -21.49 7.92
CA ARG A 393 1.35 -21.99 7.38
C ARG A 393 1.53 -23.18 6.44
N GLU A 394 2.60 -23.22 5.68
CA GLU A 394 2.88 -24.28 4.71
C GLU A 394 3.99 -25.21 5.18
N HIS A 395 4.10 -25.43 6.49
CA HIS A 395 5.11 -26.32 7.09
C HIS A 395 5.04 -27.74 6.50
N GLU A 396 3.82 -28.31 6.36
CA GLU A 396 3.62 -29.65 5.76
C GLU A 396 4.09 -29.72 4.30
N TYR A 397 3.90 -28.66 3.49
CA TYR A 397 4.44 -28.56 2.14
C TYR A 397 5.97 -28.61 2.16
N LEU A 398 6.60 -27.91 3.08
CA LEU A 398 8.04 -27.87 3.23
C LEU A 398 8.60 -29.22 3.74
N GLU A 399 7.91 -29.90 4.67
CA GLU A 399 8.28 -31.25 5.15
C GLU A 399 8.28 -32.28 4.00
N LYS A 400 7.38 -32.14 3.06
CA LYS A 400 7.31 -32.98 1.84
C LYS A 400 8.38 -32.63 0.79
N GLY A 401 9.29 -31.70 1.09
CA GLY A 401 10.42 -31.32 0.24
C GLY A 401 10.14 -30.17 -0.71
N GLY A 402 9.05 -29.44 -0.53
CA GLY A 402 8.77 -28.21 -1.26
C GLY A 402 9.77 -27.10 -0.93
N VAL A 403 9.93 -26.16 -1.85
CA VAL A 403 10.85 -25.02 -1.72
C VAL A 403 10.09 -23.72 -1.95
N MET A 404 10.23 -22.75 -1.06
CA MET A 404 9.71 -21.40 -1.23
C MET A 404 10.76 -20.49 -1.84
N ILE A 405 10.35 -19.67 -2.81
CA ILE A 405 11.15 -18.63 -3.46
C ILE A 405 10.61 -17.26 -2.97
N PHE A 406 11.48 -16.44 -2.40
CA PHE A 406 11.19 -15.07 -2.01
C PHE A 406 11.93 -14.12 -2.96
N PRO A 407 11.20 -13.39 -3.83
CA PRO A 407 11.83 -12.55 -4.85
C PRO A 407 12.38 -11.23 -4.31
N ALA A 408 11.95 -10.80 -3.11
CA ALA A 408 12.35 -9.56 -2.46
C ALA A 408 12.29 -9.69 -0.93
N PRO A 409 12.91 -8.79 -0.13
CA PRO A 409 13.78 -7.64 -0.51
C PRO A 409 15.14 -8.06 -1.09
N GLU A 410 15.53 -9.28 -0.83
CA GLU A 410 16.69 -9.98 -1.40
C GLU A 410 16.21 -11.32 -1.92
N PHE A 411 16.70 -11.72 -3.10
CA PHE A 411 16.37 -13.03 -3.63
C PHE A 411 16.85 -14.12 -2.68
N SER A 412 15.94 -15.01 -2.29
CA SER A 412 16.28 -16.13 -1.41
C SER A 412 15.32 -17.30 -1.61
N THR A 413 15.77 -18.47 -1.21
CA THR A 413 14.93 -19.68 -1.14
C THR A 413 14.88 -20.20 0.28
N PHE A 414 13.80 -20.90 0.62
CA PHE A 414 13.65 -21.58 1.89
C PHE A 414 13.15 -23.01 1.68
N ALA A 415 13.83 -23.96 2.30
CA ALA A 415 13.46 -25.36 2.35
C ALA A 415 13.84 -25.93 3.73
N LEU A 416 13.10 -26.90 4.21
CA LEU A 416 13.52 -27.62 5.41
C LEU A 416 14.73 -28.52 5.13
N PRO A 417 15.65 -28.70 6.12
CA PRO A 417 16.73 -29.65 5.98
C PRO A 417 16.18 -31.05 5.71
N LYS A 418 16.70 -31.74 4.69
CA LYS A 418 16.34 -33.16 4.47
C LYS A 418 16.65 -33.95 5.73
N ALA A 419 15.67 -34.67 6.26
CA ALA A 419 15.92 -35.63 7.35
C ALA A 419 17.07 -36.55 6.93
N LYS A 420 18.12 -36.59 7.73
CA LYS A 420 19.22 -37.57 7.52
C LYS A 420 18.59 -38.94 7.52
N SER A 421 18.66 -39.68 6.41
CA SER A 421 18.23 -41.08 6.34
C SER A 421 18.95 -41.82 7.46
N ALA A 422 18.18 -42.44 8.36
CA ALA A 422 18.76 -43.29 9.40
C ALA A 422 19.69 -44.35 8.74
N PRO A 423 20.87 -44.59 9.27
CA PRO A 423 21.76 -45.57 8.72
C PRO A 423 21.06 -46.95 8.70
N LYS A 424 20.95 -47.53 7.50
CA LYS A 424 20.43 -48.90 7.38
C LYS A 424 21.24 -49.82 8.26
N THR A 425 20.68 -50.24 9.40
CA THR A 425 21.25 -51.29 10.25
C THR A 425 21.42 -52.54 9.39
N LYS A 426 22.64 -52.84 9.00
CA LYS A 426 22.98 -54.12 8.41
C LYS A 426 22.73 -55.20 9.45
N THR A 427 21.62 -55.89 9.36
CA THR A 427 21.39 -57.16 10.07
C THR A 427 22.41 -58.16 9.49
N LYS A 428 23.47 -58.44 10.26
CA LYS A 428 24.32 -59.59 10.01
C LYS A 428 23.50 -60.85 10.27
N LYS A 429 23.34 -61.67 9.22
CA LYS A 429 22.97 -63.09 9.38
C LYS A 429 24.15 -63.88 9.89
#